data_5b4e20a7351179d5cc1e01790736ca2c
#
_entry.id   5b4e20a7351179d5cc1e01790736ca2c
#
_cell.length_a   1.000
_cell.length_b   1.000
_cell.length_c   1.000
_cell.angle_alpha   90.00
_cell.angle_beta   90.00
_cell.angle_gamma   90.00
#
_symmetry.space_group_name_H-M   'P 1'
#
loop_
_entity.id
_entity.type
_entity.pdbx_description
1 polymer ?
#
loop_
_entity_poly.entity_id
_entity_poly.type
_entity_poly.pdbx_seq_one_letter_code
_entity_poly.pdbx_strand_id
1 'polypeptide(L)'
;MTPQAPCAAAPNAIINLMGAVGGILYLGLAAVLYPASKTKGVEHVSYRPLFFIVSMIMVVAVVVLYLTIKEPKLEAENQKLEAAHPQWNLATDDGTGHEVLPAPVKRSLSFLLVSISLWFIGYNGVTTWFTKYVEAVMGEGLGGASTCLLVATAGAIVSYIPIGALAAKIGRKRTIQCGIVLLAACFMLGYVLTTTYSSIQPIMYVVFALVGLAWAAINVNSLPMVV
;
A
#
# COMPACT_ATOMS: atom_id res chain seq x y z
N MET A 1 -11.51 3.57 32.71
CA MET A 1 -11.21 2.71 31.55
C MET A 1 -12.45 2.74 30.69
N THR A 2 -12.49 3.57 29.67
CA THR A 2 -13.55 3.58 28.67
C THR A 2 -13.45 2.31 27.85
N PRO A 3 -14.54 1.56 27.62
CA PRO A 3 -14.53 0.40 26.74
C PRO A 3 -14.18 0.93 25.34
N GLN A 4 -13.00 0.58 24.87
CA GLN A 4 -12.62 0.86 23.49
C GLN A 4 -13.57 0.11 22.57
N ALA A 5 -14.14 0.82 21.61
CA ALA A 5 -14.91 0.19 20.53
C ALA A 5 -14.09 -0.98 19.95
N PRO A 6 -14.63 -2.21 19.93
CA PRO A 6 -13.90 -3.33 19.38
C PRO A 6 -13.70 -3.08 17.90
N CYS A 7 -12.45 -2.79 17.51
CA CYS A 7 -11.94 -3.06 16.17
C CYS A 7 -12.20 -2.07 15.04
N ALA A 8 -11.93 -0.79 15.20
CA ALA A 8 -11.66 0.04 14.01
C ALA A 8 -10.37 -0.38 13.28
N ALA A 9 -9.45 -1.09 13.95
CA ALA A 9 -8.21 -1.57 13.35
C ALA A 9 -8.40 -2.77 12.40
N ALA A 10 -9.36 -3.64 12.65
CA ALA A 10 -9.56 -4.85 11.84
C ALA A 10 -10.12 -4.55 10.43
N PRO A 11 -11.15 -3.70 10.24
CA PRO A 11 -11.62 -3.32 8.91
C PRO A 11 -10.53 -2.66 8.06
N ASN A 12 -9.74 -1.75 8.63
CA ASN A 12 -8.64 -1.09 7.93
C ASN A 12 -7.54 -2.07 7.51
N ALA A 13 -7.22 -3.05 8.35
CA ALA A 13 -6.28 -4.11 7.99
C ALA A 13 -6.78 -4.97 6.83
N ILE A 14 -8.07 -5.31 6.81
CA ILE A 14 -8.68 -6.08 5.72
C ILE A 14 -8.69 -5.28 4.41
N ILE A 15 -9.03 -3.99 4.45
CA ILE A 15 -9.03 -3.11 3.28
C ILE A 15 -7.60 -3.03 2.68
N ASN A 16 -6.59 -2.81 3.51
CA ASN A 16 -5.20 -2.76 3.07
C ASN A 16 -4.73 -4.12 2.52
N LEU A 17 -5.12 -5.23 3.16
CA LEU A 17 -4.81 -6.57 2.69
C LEU A 17 -5.44 -6.84 1.32
N MET A 18 -6.71 -6.49 1.11
CA MET A 18 -7.39 -6.67 -0.18
C MET A 18 -6.77 -5.79 -1.26
N GLY A 19 -6.38 -4.56 -0.94
CA GLY A 19 -5.62 -3.70 -1.86
C GLY A 19 -4.29 -4.33 -2.27
N ALA A 20 -3.55 -4.91 -1.33
CA ALA A 20 -2.30 -5.62 -1.60
C ALA A 20 -2.51 -6.88 -2.45
N VAL A 21 -3.59 -7.65 -2.22
CA VAL A 21 -3.98 -8.80 -3.05
C VAL A 21 -4.26 -8.35 -4.49
N GLY A 22 -4.99 -7.24 -4.68
CA GLY A 22 -5.21 -6.66 -6.01
C GLY A 22 -3.91 -6.29 -6.71
N GLY A 23 -2.97 -5.69 -5.98
CA GLY A 23 -1.61 -5.39 -6.47
C GLY A 23 -0.84 -6.63 -6.91
N ILE A 24 -0.88 -7.71 -6.12
CA ILE A 24 -0.25 -9.00 -6.49
C ILE A 24 -0.88 -9.57 -7.76
N LEU A 25 -2.20 -9.57 -7.87
CA LEU A 25 -2.89 -10.08 -9.05
C LEU A 25 -2.49 -9.30 -10.29
N TYR A 26 -2.43 -7.97 -10.22
CA TYR A 26 -1.97 -7.13 -11.33
C TYR A 26 -0.51 -7.42 -11.71
N LEU A 27 0.40 -7.39 -10.74
CA LEU A 27 1.82 -7.62 -10.99
C LEU A 27 2.11 -9.04 -11.47
N GLY A 28 1.43 -10.04 -10.91
CA GLY A 28 1.51 -11.42 -11.35
C GLY A 28 1.02 -11.60 -12.80
N LEU A 29 -0.12 -10.99 -13.14
CA LEU A 29 -0.65 -10.99 -14.50
C LEU A 29 0.34 -10.32 -15.48
N ALA A 30 0.91 -9.17 -15.10
CA ALA A 30 1.90 -8.47 -15.91
C ALA A 30 3.17 -9.33 -16.11
N ALA A 31 3.67 -9.97 -15.04
CA ALA A 31 4.85 -10.84 -15.13
C ALA A 31 4.63 -12.07 -16.03
N VAL A 32 3.42 -12.65 -15.99
CA VAL A 32 3.06 -13.82 -16.81
C VAL A 32 2.81 -13.44 -18.27
N LEU A 33 2.10 -12.34 -18.52
CA LEU A 33 1.79 -11.91 -19.89
C LEU A 33 3.01 -11.35 -20.63
N TYR A 34 3.90 -10.66 -19.89
CA TYR A 34 5.04 -9.93 -20.43
C TYR A 34 6.38 -10.37 -19.81
N PRO A 35 6.73 -11.67 -19.84
CA PRO A 35 8.03 -12.12 -19.36
C PRO A 35 9.15 -11.49 -20.18
N ALA A 36 10.32 -11.29 -19.57
CA ALA A 36 11.48 -10.70 -20.23
C ALA A 36 11.86 -11.44 -21.52
N SER A 37 11.66 -12.76 -21.58
CA SER A 37 11.91 -13.58 -22.79
C SER A 37 11.06 -13.18 -24.01
N LYS A 38 9.89 -12.59 -23.80
CA LYS A 38 8.99 -12.14 -24.88
C LYS A 38 9.07 -10.63 -25.16
N THR A 39 9.61 -9.85 -24.25
CA THR A 39 9.61 -8.38 -24.33
C THR A 39 10.98 -7.78 -24.56
N LYS A 40 12.05 -8.54 -24.28
CA LYS A 40 13.43 -8.10 -24.46
C LYS A 40 13.73 -7.86 -25.94
N GLY A 41 14.17 -6.63 -26.27
CA GLY A 41 14.53 -6.25 -27.65
C GLY A 41 13.34 -6.00 -28.60
N VAL A 42 12.11 -6.01 -28.10
CA VAL A 42 10.92 -5.68 -28.89
C VAL A 42 10.67 -4.18 -28.81
N GLU A 43 10.71 -3.50 -29.95
CA GLU A 43 10.58 -2.03 -30.03
C GLU A 43 9.20 -1.53 -29.57
N HIS A 44 8.13 -2.31 -29.84
CA HIS A 44 6.78 -1.98 -29.44
C HIS A 44 6.07 -3.20 -28.84
N VAL A 45 5.83 -3.18 -27.52
CA VAL A 45 5.04 -4.17 -26.81
C VAL A 45 3.59 -3.69 -26.70
N SER A 46 2.65 -4.53 -27.16
CA SER A 46 1.21 -4.21 -27.03
C SER A 46 0.69 -4.59 -25.66
N TYR A 47 0.31 -3.60 -24.86
CA TYR A 47 -0.31 -3.78 -23.54
C TYR A 47 -1.84 -3.93 -23.58
N ARG A 48 -2.45 -4.00 -24.78
CA ARG A 48 -3.92 -4.14 -24.94
C ARG A 48 -4.51 -5.30 -24.16
N PRO A 49 -3.92 -6.52 -24.17
CA PRO A 49 -4.46 -7.65 -23.39
C PRO A 49 -4.49 -7.39 -21.89
N LEU A 50 -3.47 -6.74 -21.35
CA LEU A 50 -3.40 -6.39 -19.92
C LEU A 50 -4.52 -5.41 -19.53
N PHE A 51 -4.67 -4.33 -20.30
CA PHE A 51 -5.72 -3.35 -20.05
C PHE A 51 -7.12 -3.95 -20.18
N PHE A 52 -7.32 -4.82 -21.17
CA PHE A 52 -8.60 -5.50 -21.36
C PHE A 52 -8.95 -6.41 -20.18
N ILE A 53 -8.02 -7.24 -19.72
CA ILE A 53 -8.25 -8.14 -18.57
C ILE A 53 -8.51 -7.35 -17.30
N VAL A 54 -7.71 -6.31 -17.02
CA VAL A 54 -7.89 -5.45 -15.84
C VAL A 54 -9.26 -4.75 -15.89
N SER A 55 -9.64 -4.21 -17.05
CA SER A 55 -10.97 -3.57 -17.21
C SER A 55 -12.11 -4.54 -17.00
N MET A 56 -12.00 -5.77 -17.50
CA MET A 56 -13.00 -6.82 -17.27
C MET A 56 -13.12 -7.17 -15.79
N ILE A 57 -11.99 -7.32 -15.08
CA ILE A 57 -11.99 -7.57 -13.62
C ILE A 57 -12.68 -6.43 -12.89
N MET A 58 -12.40 -5.17 -13.26
CA MET A 58 -13.06 -4.01 -12.64
C MET A 58 -14.57 -4.02 -12.85
N VAL A 59 -15.03 -4.28 -14.08
CA VAL A 59 -16.47 -4.36 -14.39
C VAL A 59 -17.13 -5.47 -13.59
N VAL A 60 -16.53 -6.65 -13.55
CA VAL A 60 -17.05 -7.79 -12.76
C VAL A 60 -17.11 -7.43 -11.27
N ALA A 61 -16.07 -6.79 -10.74
CA ALA A 61 -16.05 -6.36 -9.33
C ALA A 61 -17.19 -5.38 -9.02
N VAL A 62 -17.43 -4.39 -9.89
CA VAL A 62 -18.54 -3.43 -9.73
C VAL A 62 -19.89 -4.14 -9.80
N VAL A 63 -20.07 -5.07 -10.74
CA VAL A 63 -21.32 -5.84 -10.86
C VAL A 63 -21.56 -6.69 -9.60
N VAL A 64 -20.52 -7.38 -9.11
CA VAL A 64 -20.62 -8.17 -7.87
C VAL A 64 -20.99 -7.27 -6.69
N LEU A 65 -20.35 -6.11 -6.57
CA LEU A 65 -20.63 -5.14 -5.51
C LEU A 65 -22.07 -4.66 -5.59
N TYR A 66 -22.55 -4.28 -6.77
CA TYR A 66 -23.92 -3.83 -6.99
C TYR A 66 -24.98 -4.90 -6.65
N LEU A 67 -24.68 -6.16 -6.97
CA LEU A 67 -25.60 -7.27 -6.71
C LEU A 67 -25.58 -7.74 -5.24
N THR A 68 -24.45 -7.63 -4.55
CA THR A 68 -24.27 -8.17 -3.20
C THR A 68 -24.49 -7.14 -2.09
N ILE A 69 -24.10 -5.89 -2.32
CA ILE A 69 -24.19 -4.83 -1.28
C ILE A 69 -25.50 -4.05 -1.46
N LYS A 70 -26.35 -4.16 -0.44
CA LYS A 70 -27.58 -3.37 -0.34
C LYS A 70 -27.36 -2.27 0.71
N GLU A 71 -26.76 -1.16 0.28
CA GLU A 71 -26.46 0.00 1.14
C GLU A 71 -27.61 0.38 2.10
N PRO A 72 -28.88 0.52 1.64
CA PRO A 72 -29.96 0.94 2.53
C PRO A 72 -30.22 -0.03 3.70
N LYS A 73 -29.94 -1.34 3.49
CA LYS A 73 -30.08 -2.34 4.56
C LYS A 73 -28.95 -2.24 5.58
N LEU A 74 -27.73 -2.08 5.09
CA LEU A 74 -26.54 -1.93 5.95
C LEU A 74 -26.62 -0.66 6.78
N GLU A 75 -27.09 0.44 6.20
CA GLU A 75 -27.29 1.70 6.91
C GLU A 75 -28.36 1.58 7.99
N ALA A 76 -29.52 0.95 7.70
CA ALA A 76 -30.56 0.69 8.68
C ALA A 76 -30.11 -0.24 9.81
N GLU A 77 -29.23 -1.19 9.53
CA GLU A 77 -28.67 -2.11 10.49
C GLU A 77 -27.62 -1.41 11.38
N ASN A 78 -26.80 -0.54 10.77
CA ASN A 78 -25.84 0.29 11.50
C ASN A 78 -26.56 1.25 12.45
N GLN A 79 -27.60 1.96 12.00
CA GLN A 79 -28.42 2.84 12.84
C GLN A 79 -29.04 2.12 14.03
N LYS A 80 -29.50 0.87 13.84
CA LYS A 80 -30.02 0.04 14.94
C LYS A 80 -28.94 -0.33 15.94
N LEU A 81 -27.74 -0.66 15.48
CA LEU A 81 -26.60 -0.99 16.32
C LEU A 81 -26.13 0.25 17.12
N GLU A 82 -26.08 1.40 16.50
CA GLU A 82 -25.74 2.68 17.16
C GLU A 82 -26.77 3.05 18.21
N ALA A 83 -28.06 2.87 17.93
CA ALA A 83 -29.13 3.09 18.91
C ALA A 83 -29.08 2.10 20.08
N ALA A 84 -28.65 0.85 19.84
CA ALA A 84 -28.51 -0.18 20.87
C ALA A 84 -27.26 0.04 21.75
N HIS A 85 -26.24 0.70 21.24
CA HIS A 85 -24.97 0.90 21.90
C HIS A 85 -24.49 2.37 21.81
N PRO A 86 -25.16 3.30 22.50
CA PRO A 86 -24.81 4.73 22.47
C PRO A 86 -23.37 5.03 22.86
N GLN A 87 -22.77 4.16 23.68
CA GLN A 87 -21.36 4.25 24.08
C GLN A 87 -20.34 3.98 22.94
N TRP A 88 -20.80 3.46 21.82
CA TRP A 88 -19.97 3.23 20.64
C TRP A 88 -20.03 4.38 19.63
N ASN A 89 -20.96 5.29 19.82
CA ASN A 89 -20.95 6.55 19.09
C ASN A 89 -19.71 7.32 19.52
N LEU A 90 -18.61 7.13 18.82
CA LEU A 90 -17.61 8.17 18.68
C LEU A 90 -18.41 9.38 18.23
N ALA A 91 -18.29 10.50 18.98
CA ALA A 91 -18.99 11.72 18.66
C ALA A 91 -18.93 11.93 17.16
N THR A 92 -19.98 11.52 16.47
CA THR A 92 -20.11 11.74 15.05
C THR A 92 -20.18 13.24 14.97
N ASP A 93 -19.19 13.85 14.36
CA ASP A 93 -19.21 15.26 14.01
C ASP A 93 -20.50 15.43 13.18
N ASP A 94 -21.54 15.90 13.82
CA ASP A 94 -22.85 16.19 13.20
C ASP A 94 -22.74 17.35 12.20
N GLY A 95 -21.51 17.71 11.81
CA GLY A 95 -21.20 18.73 10.81
C GLY A 95 -21.55 20.16 11.24
N THR A 96 -22.08 20.32 12.45
CA THR A 96 -22.53 21.61 12.99
C THR A 96 -21.53 22.23 13.95
N GLY A 97 -20.55 21.46 14.40
CA GLY A 97 -19.49 21.92 15.30
C GLY A 97 -18.20 22.22 14.56
N HIS A 98 -17.95 23.48 14.20
CA HIS A 98 -16.60 23.97 13.93
C HIS A 98 -15.79 23.96 15.25
N GLU A 99 -15.51 22.79 15.81
CA GLU A 99 -14.48 22.69 16.84
C GLU A 99 -13.15 23.04 16.19
N VAL A 100 -12.75 24.28 16.37
CA VAL A 100 -11.44 24.76 15.92
C VAL A 100 -10.39 24.00 16.72
N LEU A 101 -9.74 23.03 16.09
CA LEU A 101 -8.63 22.28 16.67
C LEU A 101 -7.64 23.25 17.31
N PRO A 102 -7.21 23.04 18.57
CA PRO A 102 -6.19 23.88 19.21
C PRO A 102 -4.95 24.02 18.33
N ALA A 103 -4.38 25.21 18.26
CA ALA A 103 -3.24 25.51 17.39
C ALA A 103 -2.06 24.49 17.48
N PRO A 104 -1.69 23.98 18.69
CA PRO A 104 -0.65 22.94 18.80
C PRO A 104 -1.04 21.61 18.11
N VAL A 105 -2.31 21.21 18.22
CA VAL A 105 -2.83 19.96 17.60
C VAL A 105 -2.85 20.11 16.08
N LYS A 106 -3.35 21.24 15.56
CA LYS A 106 -3.35 21.56 14.14
C LYS A 106 -1.94 21.54 13.55
N ARG A 107 -0.96 22.12 14.26
CA ARG A 107 0.44 22.10 13.84
C ARG A 107 1.02 20.68 13.80
N SER A 108 0.75 19.88 14.85
CA SER A 108 1.20 18.48 14.91
C SER A 108 0.62 17.65 13.78
N LEU A 109 -0.69 17.79 13.53
CA LEU A 109 -1.37 17.11 12.42
C LEU A 109 -0.81 17.53 11.06
N SER A 110 -0.54 18.83 10.85
CA SER A 110 0.05 19.31 9.60
C SER A 110 1.43 18.70 9.35
N PHE A 111 2.31 18.65 10.37
CA PHE A 111 3.61 17.99 10.23
C PHE A 111 3.49 16.50 9.94
N LEU A 112 2.54 15.81 10.55
CA LEU A 112 2.27 14.40 10.31
C LEU A 112 1.84 14.19 8.85
N LEU A 113 0.87 14.97 8.36
CA LEU A 113 0.37 14.86 6.99
C LEU A 113 1.45 15.18 5.95
N VAL A 114 2.26 16.23 6.18
CA VAL A 114 3.40 16.55 5.30
C VAL A 114 4.41 15.41 5.30
N SER A 115 4.74 14.84 6.45
CA SER A 115 5.63 13.69 6.56
C SER A 115 5.13 12.48 5.78
N ILE A 116 3.84 12.16 5.91
CA ILE A 116 3.18 11.08 5.15
C ILE A 116 3.26 11.36 3.65
N SER A 117 2.94 12.59 3.21
CA SER A 117 3.00 12.98 1.80
C SER A 117 4.40 12.82 1.22
N LEU A 118 5.43 13.26 1.95
CA LEU A 118 6.81 13.20 1.47
C LEU A 118 7.30 11.76 1.26
N TRP A 119 7.08 10.84 2.20
CA TRP A 119 7.50 9.46 2.01
C TRP A 119 6.68 8.75 0.92
N PHE A 120 5.39 9.11 0.80
CA PHE A 120 4.52 8.57 -0.26
C PHE A 120 5.00 9.01 -1.64
N ILE A 121 5.37 10.29 -1.81
CA ILE A 121 5.95 10.82 -3.05
C ILE A 121 7.25 10.08 -3.38
N GLY A 122 8.15 9.92 -2.40
CA GLY A 122 9.42 9.21 -2.59
C GLY A 122 9.20 7.75 -3.01
N TYR A 123 8.34 7.01 -2.32
CA TYR A 123 8.05 5.63 -2.65
C TYR A 123 7.42 5.47 -4.05
N ASN A 124 6.38 6.24 -4.35
CA ASN A 124 5.70 6.16 -5.65
C ASN A 124 6.60 6.63 -6.80
N GLY A 125 7.41 7.66 -6.56
CA GLY A 125 8.41 8.12 -7.53
C GLY A 125 9.36 6.99 -7.93
N VAL A 126 9.97 6.32 -6.94
CA VAL A 126 10.91 5.24 -7.21
C VAL A 126 10.22 4.04 -7.86
N THR A 127 9.10 3.57 -7.33
CA THR A 127 8.43 2.36 -7.84
C THR A 127 7.88 2.54 -9.26
N THR A 128 7.34 3.71 -9.58
CA THR A 128 6.83 4.03 -10.92
C THR A 128 7.97 4.13 -11.93
N TRP A 129 9.01 4.89 -11.61
CA TRP A 129 10.15 5.09 -12.52
C TRP A 129 11.05 3.88 -12.63
N PHE A 130 11.12 3.02 -11.60
CA PHE A 130 11.85 1.76 -11.66
C PHE A 130 11.38 0.88 -12.81
N THR A 131 10.05 0.79 -13.02
CA THR A 131 9.49 0.02 -14.13
C THR A 131 9.98 0.57 -15.48
N LYS A 132 9.95 1.87 -15.65
CA LYS A 132 10.44 2.53 -16.87
C LYS A 132 11.95 2.42 -17.04
N TYR A 133 12.71 2.50 -15.97
CA TYR A 133 14.15 2.33 -15.98
C TYR A 133 14.55 0.92 -16.41
N VAL A 134 13.93 -0.09 -15.85
CA VAL A 134 14.18 -1.51 -16.21
C VAL A 134 13.86 -1.77 -17.68
N GLU A 135 12.78 -1.20 -18.20
CA GLU A 135 12.41 -1.32 -19.60
C GLU A 135 13.39 -0.59 -20.52
N ALA A 136 13.71 0.68 -20.25
CA ALA A 136 14.47 1.55 -21.14
C ALA A 136 15.99 1.31 -21.07
N VAL A 137 16.54 1.03 -19.89
CA VAL A 137 17.98 0.97 -19.64
C VAL A 137 18.47 -0.47 -19.54
N MET A 138 17.75 -1.34 -18.83
CA MET A 138 18.15 -2.72 -18.66
C MET A 138 17.60 -3.65 -19.78
N GLY A 139 16.63 -3.18 -20.57
CA GLY A 139 16.05 -3.96 -21.66
C GLY A 139 15.32 -5.24 -21.20
N GLU A 140 14.95 -5.33 -19.92
CA GLU A 140 14.35 -6.52 -19.32
C GLU A 140 12.81 -6.59 -19.50
N GLY A 141 12.21 -5.51 -20.00
CA GLY A 141 10.77 -5.41 -20.21
C GLY A 141 9.95 -5.32 -18.91
N LEU A 142 8.65 -5.20 -19.07
CA LEU A 142 7.71 -5.03 -17.95
C LEU A 142 7.73 -6.21 -16.97
N GLY A 143 7.96 -7.42 -17.46
CA GLY A 143 7.95 -8.64 -16.64
C GLY A 143 9.05 -8.66 -15.57
N GLY A 144 10.25 -8.21 -15.88
CA GLY A 144 11.36 -8.14 -14.94
C GLY A 144 11.06 -7.17 -13.79
N ALA A 145 10.63 -5.95 -14.13
CA ALA A 145 10.22 -4.95 -13.14
C ALA A 145 9.04 -5.41 -12.29
N SER A 146 8.02 -5.99 -12.92
CA SER A 146 6.83 -6.50 -12.22
C SER A 146 7.17 -7.59 -11.23
N THR A 147 8.13 -8.47 -11.55
CA THR A 147 8.58 -9.51 -10.63
C THR A 147 9.25 -8.93 -9.38
N CYS A 148 10.10 -7.90 -9.52
CA CYS A 148 10.70 -7.20 -8.38
C CYS A 148 9.63 -6.56 -7.48
N LEU A 149 8.66 -5.87 -8.08
CA LEU A 149 7.56 -5.25 -7.34
C LEU A 149 6.62 -6.28 -6.70
N LEU A 150 6.41 -7.43 -7.35
CA LEU A 150 5.67 -8.56 -6.78
C LEU A 150 6.35 -9.07 -5.50
N VAL A 151 7.67 -9.25 -5.53
CA VAL A 151 8.46 -9.66 -4.36
C VAL A 151 8.33 -8.63 -3.23
N ALA A 152 8.38 -7.33 -3.55
CA ALA A 152 8.18 -6.28 -2.55
C ALA A 152 6.77 -6.35 -1.93
N THR A 153 5.74 -6.53 -2.75
CA THR A 153 4.35 -6.61 -2.27
C THR A 153 4.13 -7.86 -1.42
N ALA A 154 4.65 -9.01 -1.83
CA ALA A 154 4.61 -10.24 -1.05
C ALA A 154 5.36 -10.10 0.28
N GLY A 155 6.54 -9.48 0.26
CA GLY A 155 7.32 -9.15 1.46
C GLY A 155 6.54 -8.24 2.42
N ALA A 156 5.82 -7.25 1.90
CA ALA A 156 4.97 -6.37 2.71
C ALA A 156 3.85 -7.15 3.40
N ILE A 157 3.12 -8.01 2.67
CA ILE A 157 2.01 -8.78 3.21
C ILE A 157 2.47 -9.71 4.33
N VAL A 158 3.54 -10.46 4.11
CA VAL A 158 4.12 -11.37 5.12
C VAL A 158 4.58 -10.59 6.35
N SER A 159 5.04 -9.36 6.15
CA SER A 159 5.57 -8.50 7.21
C SER A 159 4.50 -7.78 8.03
N TYR A 160 3.25 -7.68 7.55
CA TYR A 160 2.20 -6.93 8.26
C TYR A 160 1.97 -7.42 9.70
N ILE A 161 1.86 -8.73 9.91
CA ILE A 161 1.61 -9.30 11.23
C ILE A 161 2.81 -9.12 12.17
N PRO A 162 4.05 -9.53 11.80
CA PRO A 162 5.20 -9.37 12.69
C PRO A 162 5.53 -7.89 12.96
N ILE A 163 5.36 -7.00 11.99
CA ILE A 163 5.58 -5.56 12.17
C ILE A 163 4.54 -4.94 13.10
N GLY A 164 3.26 -5.36 13.01
CA GLY A 164 2.23 -4.93 13.95
C GLY A 164 2.56 -5.33 15.40
N ALA A 165 3.01 -6.56 15.60
CA ALA A 165 3.46 -7.07 16.91
C ALA A 165 4.72 -6.32 17.42
N LEU A 166 5.66 -6.02 16.53
CA LEU A 166 6.85 -5.25 16.87
C LEU A 166 6.49 -3.81 17.27
N ALA A 167 5.60 -3.16 16.52
CA ALA A 167 5.15 -1.80 16.81
C ALA A 167 4.43 -1.69 18.17
N ALA A 168 3.73 -2.75 18.58
CA ALA A 168 3.12 -2.81 19.92
C ALA A 168 4.18 -2.82 21.03
N LYS A 169 5.38 -3.38 20.79
CA LYS A 169 6.47 -3.47 21.78
C LYS A 169 7.35 -2.22 21.82
N ILE A 170 7.79 -1.72 20.66
CA ILE A 170 8.77 -0.62 20.57
C ILE A 170 8.12 0.76 20.32
N GLY A 171 6.83 0.77 20.03
CA GLY A 171 6.04 1.98 19.73
C GLY A 171 5.99 2.31 18.23
N ARG A 172 4.83 2.80 17.79
CA ARG A 172 4.54 3.12 16.38
C ARG A 172 5.53 4.11 15.76
N LYS A 173 5.85 5.21 16.47
CA LYS A 173 6.79 6.23 15.99
C LYS A 173 8.16 5.66 15.65
N ARG A 174 8.73 4.83 16.52
CA ARG A 174 10.04 4.21 16.29
C ARG A 174 9.99 3.22 15.14
N THR A 175 8.93 2.45 15.01
CA THR A 175 8.74 1.50 13.91
C THR A 175 8.69 2.23 12.57
N ILE A 176 7.97 3.35 12.46
CA ILE A 176 7.94 4.18 11.26
C ILE A 176 9.34 4.74 10.93
N GLN A 177 10.05 5.27 11.92
CA GLN A 177 11.41 5.80 11.72
C GLN A 177 12.37 4.72 11.19
N CYS A 178 12.36 3.53 11.81
CA CYS A 178 13.16 2.40 11.32
C CYS A 178 12.75 2.00 9.89
N GLY A 179 11.45 2.00 9.59
CA GLY A 179 10.95 1.72 8.24
C GLY A 179 11.45 2.74 7.21
N ILE A 180 11.41 4.03 7.52
CA ILE A 180 11.91 5.09 6.62
C ILE A 180 13.42 4.95 6.37
N VAL A 181 14.21 4.71 7.41
CA VAL A 181 15.67 4.52 7.28
C VAL A 181 15.96 3.28 6.43
N LEU A 182 15.29 2.17 6.68
CA LEU A 182 15.43 0.95 5.88
C LEU A 182 15.03 1.18 4.43
N LEU A 183 13.92 1.87 4.17
CA LEU A 183 13.46 2.20 2.83
C LEU A 183 14.49 3.05 2.07
N ALA A 184 15.03 4.08 2.71
CA ALA A 184 16.06 4.94 2.14
C ALA A 184 17.35 4.15 1.83
N ALA A 185 17.79 3.29 2.74
CA ALA A 185 18.95 2.42 2.52
C ALA A 185 18.74 1.45 1.34
N CYS A 186 17.55 0.85 1.24
CA CYS A 186 17.18 -0.03 0.13
C CYS A 186 17.17 0.72 -1.21
N PHE A 187 16.65 1.94 -1.26
CA PHE A 187 16.66 2.74 -2.49
C PHE A 187 18.05 3.19 -2.89
N MET A 188 18.92 3.56 -1.93
CA MET A 188 20.33 3.85 -2.20
C MET A 188 21.06 2.61 -2.73
N LEU A 189 20.84 1.45 -2.12
CA LEU A 189 21.42 0.19 -2.60
C LEU A 189 20.88 -0.18 -4.00
N GLY A 190 19.59 0.01 -4.23
CA GLY A 190 18.96 -0.19 -5.54
C GLY A 190 19.59 0.71 -6.60
N TYR A 191 19.84 1.99 -6.28
CA TYR A 191 20.55 2.92 -7.17
C TYR A 191 21.95 2.40 -7.52
N VAL A 192 22.75 2.00 -6.54
CA VAL A 192 24.08 1.44 -6.78
C VAL A 192 24.03 0.19 -7.66
N LEU A 193 23.10 -0.72 -7.39
CA LEU A 193 22.95 -1.95 -8.18
C LEU A 193 22.55 -1.65 -9.63
N THR A 194 21.61 -0.71 -9.84
CA THR A 194 21.15 -0.35 -11.19
C THR A 194 22.20 0.41 -11.99
N THR A 195 23.11 1.12 -11.36
CA THR A 195 24.22 1.81 -12.03
C THR A 195 25.41 0.89 -12.30
N THR A 196 25.56 -0.18 -11.51
CA THR A 196 26.70 -1.13 -11.64
C THR A 196 26.38 -2.27 -12.61
N TYR A 197 25.13 -2.72 -12.65
CA TYR A 197 24.73 -3.88 -13.45
C TYR A 197 23.71 -3.47 -14.52
N SER A 198 23.90 -4.00 -15.73
CA SER A 198 23.01 -3.76 -16.87
C SER A 198 21.79 -4.71 -16.91
N SER A 199 21.65 -5.61 -15.93
CA SER A 199 20.52 -6.55 -15.82
C SER A 199 20.10 -6.74 -14.37
N ILE A 200 18.88 -7.23 -14.16
CA ILE A 200 18.36 -7.52 -12.82
C ILE A 200 19.17 -8.67 -12.20
N GLN A 201 19.89 -8.35 -11.12
CA GLN A 201 20.64 -9.32 -10.35
C GLN A 201 19.76 -9.99 -9.28
N PRO A 202 20.04 -11.22 -8.84
CA PRO A 202 19.28 -11.91 -7.80
C PRO A 202 19.19 -11.12 -6.46
N ILE A 203 20.23 -10.36 -6.15
CA ILE A 203 20.26 -9.49 -4.96
C ILE A 203 19.18 -8.40 -5.01
N MET A 204 18.73 -7.98 -6.20
CA MET A 204 17.67 -7.01 -6.37
C MET A 204 16.35 -7.49 -5.75
N TYR A 205 16.04 -8.79 -5.87
CA TYR A 205 14.86 -9.38 -5.23
C TYR A 205 14.91 -9.29 -3.70
N VAL A 206 16.11 -9.46 -3.11
CA VAL A 206 16.31 -9.30 -1.67
C VAL A 206 16.09 -7.83 -1.26
N VAL A 207 16.63 -6.89 -2.03
CA VAL A 207 16.41 -5.46 -1.80
C VAL A 207 14.92 -5.12 -1.86
N PHE A 208 14.20 -5.63 -2.87
CA PHE A 208 12.77 -5.38 -2.99
C PHE A 208 11.95 -6.07 -1.89
N ALA A 209 12.35 -7.24 -1.41
CA ALA A 209 11.73 -7.87 -0.24
C ALA A 209 11.87 -6.98 1.02
N LEU A 210 13.06 -6.39 1.22
CA LEU A 210 13.30 -5.43 2.30
C LEU A 210 12.53 -4.11 2.11
N VAL A 211 12.37 -3.63 0.87
CA VAL A 211 11.47 -2.51 0.55
C VAL A 211 10.05 -2.81 0.98
N GLY A 212 9.55 -4.02 0.70
CA GLY A 212 8.24 -4.46 1.15
C GLY A 212 8.08 -4.46 2.67
N LEU A 213 9.08 -4.97 3.40
CA LEU A 213 9.12 -4.94 4.86
C LEU A 213 9.13 -3.49 5.39
N ALA A 214 9.94 -2.61 4.80
CA ALA A 214 10.00 -1.19 5.16
C ALA A 214 8.64 -0.49 4.90
N TRP A 215 8.03 -0.76 3.75
CA TRP A 215 6.68 -0.28 3.44
C TRP A 215 5.65 -0.73 4.49
N ALA A 216 5.65 -2.00 4.86
CA ALA A 216 4.76 -2.53 5.90
C ALA A 216 4.95 -1.81 7.24
N ALA A 217 6.21 -1.56 7.63
CA ALA A 217 6.54 -0.86 8.87
C ALA A 217 5.97 0.57 8.92
N ILE A 218 5.96 1.26 7.78
CA ILE A 218 5.45 2.63 7.67
C ILE A 218 3.92 2.60 7.55
N ASN A 219 3.38 1.85 6.59
CA ASN A 219 1.98 1.90 6.21
C ASN A 219 1.03 1.43 7.32
N VAL A 220 1.33 0.31 7.98
CA VAL A 220 0.51 -0.24 9.07
C VAL A 220 0.45 0.71 10.27
N ASN A 221 1.50 1.49 10.50
CA ASN A 221 1.61 2.32 11.70
C ASN A 221 1.24 3.79 11.46
N SER A 222 1.27 4.29 10.22
CA SER A 222 0.97 5.70 9.92
C SER A 222 -0.53 6.00 9.98
N LEU A 223 -1.38 5.13 9.44
CA LEU A 223 -2.83 5.36 9.44
C LEU A 223 -3.41 5.52 10.86
N PRO A 224 -3.11 4.63 11.83
CA PRO A 224 -3.60 4.76 13.20
C PRO A 224 -2.99 5.94 14.00
N MET A 225 -2.10 6.72 13.42
CA MET A 225 -1.57 7.95 14.03
C MET A 225 -2.33 9.20 13.58
N VAL A 226 -3.14 9.09 12.53
CA VAL A 226 -3.96 10.19 11.99
C VAL A 226 -5.38 10.14 12.52
N VAL A 227 -5.89 8.96 12.82
CA VAL A 227 -7.20 8.68 13.43
C VAL A 227 -7.06 8.64 14.95
#